data_a8417d92724478cf31ce0bb7189acbfe
#
_entry.id   a8417d92724478cf31ce0bb7189acbfe
#
_cell.length_a   1.000
_cell.length_b   1.000
_cell.length_c   1.000
_cell.angle_alpha   90.00
_cell.angle_beta   90.00
_cell.angle_gamma   90.00
#
_symmetry.space_group_name_H-M   'P 1'
#
loop_
_entity.id
_entity.type
_entity.pdbx_description
1 polymer ?
#
loop_
_entity_poly.entity_id
_entity_poly.type
_entity_poly.pdbx_seq_one_letter_code
_entity_poly.pdbx_strand_id
1 'polypeptide(L)'
;MHPDNRFRVEDRAVLLDFIASHPFVTIAASVGGRPFVAQSPVVIRDLDGEVAPDFHLSRGNALTPHLTQGFRAVVLATGEDAYISPDWYESADQVPTWNYRSVEAEGSVAPLNDDELIALLDDLSAQEEARLLPKKPWTRDKMQAGKFESMLRGIQGGRLFVERLEGTFKLSQNKADADRLGAAKGLGDHPIAELMRT
;
A
#
# COMPACT_ATOMS: atom_id res chain seq x y z
N MET A 1 -9.22 -9.01 -5.69
CA MET A 1 -10.13 -8.66 -4.53
C MET A 1 -11.01 -9.83 -4.11
N HIS A 2 -11.50 -9.85 -2.86
CA HIS A 2 -12.42 -10.89 -2.36
C HIS A 2 -13.79 -10.77 -3.07
N PRO A 3 -14.40 -11.88 -3.54
CA PRO A 3 -15.66 -11.82 -4.32
C PRO A 3 -16.90 -11.46 -3.50
N ASP A 4 -16.82 -11.56 -2.16
CA ASP A 4 -17.93 -11.25 -1.27
C ASP A 4 -17.97 -9.74 -0.98
N ASN A 5 -19.03 -9.08 -1.43
CA ASN A 5 -19.21 -7.63 -1.29
C ASN A 5 -19.29 -7.15 0.16
N ARG A 6 -19.56 -8.04 1.14
CA ARG A 6 -19.56 -7.68 2.57
C ARG A 6 -18.19 -7.22 3.07
N PHE A 7 -17.11 -7.58 2.39
CA PHE A 7 -15.74 -7.19 2.72
C PHE A 7 -15.23 -6.01 1.90
N ARG A 8 -16.02 -5.55 0.93
CA ARG A 8 -15.64 -4.45 0.05
C ARG A 8 -15.77 -3.11 0.78
N VAL A 9 -14.74 -2.29 0.64
CA VAL A 9 -14.73 -0.89 1.08
C VAL A 9 -14.78 -0.02 -0.17
N GLU A 10 -15.75 0.90 -0.20
CA GLU A 10 -15.98 1.80 -1.35
C GLU A 10 -15.68 3.27 -1.02
N ASP A 11 -15.54 3.61 0.27
CA ASP A 11 -15.18 4.96 0.67
C ASP A 11 -13.76 5.29 0.22
N ARG A 12 -13.67 6.19 -0.76
CA ARG A 12 -12.41 6.62 -1.38
C ARG A 12 -11.44 7.21 -0.36
N ALA A 13 -11.93 8.00 0.60
CA ALA A 13 -11.07 8.62 1.61
C ALA A 13 -10.44 7.55 2.51
N VAL A 14 -11.22 6.57 2.96
CA VAL A 14 -10.75 5.43 3.76
C VAL A 14 -9.67 4.64 3.00
N LEU A 15 -9.87 4.41 1.70
CA LEU A 15 -8.90 3.66 0.88
C LEU A 15 -7.59 4.42 0.68
N LEU A 16 -7.65 5.73 0.47
CA LEU A 16 -6.46 6.57 0.33
C LEU A 16 -5.68 6.70 1.64
N ASP A 17 -6.38 6.89 2.74
CA ASP A 17 -5.79 6.92 4.09
C ASP A 17 -5.11 5.59 4.42
N PHE A 18 -5.71 4.47 3.96
CA PHE A 18 -5.11 3.16 4.12
C PHE A 18 -3.78 3.04 3.36
N ILE A 19 -3.72 3.45 2.10
CA ILE A 19 -2.46 3.44 1.34
C ILE A 19 -1.43 4.38 1.99
N ALA A 20 -1.84 5.58 2.43
CA ALA A 20 -0.94 6.53 3.08
C ALA A 20 -0.39 6.03 4.42
N SER A 21 -1.18 5.22 5.16
CA SER A 21 -0.75 4.59 6.41
C SER A 21 0.10 3.33 6.21
N HIS A 22 0.01 2.69 5.03
CA HIS A 22 0.77 1.50 4.62
C HIS A 22 1.54 1.80 3.32
N PRO A 23 2.47 2.77 3.34
CA PRO A 23 3.05 3.34 2.12
C PRO A 23 4.03 2.41 1.39
N PHE A 24 4.54 1.35 2.04
CA PHE A 24 5.44 0.39 1.40
C PHE A 24 4.64 -0.67 0.66
N VAL A 25 4.42 -0.43 -0.63
CA VAL A 25 3.48 -1.18 -1.47
C VAL A 25 4.17 -2.18 -2.40
N THR A 26 3.39 -3.13 -2.89
CA THR A 26 3.77 -4.00 -4.02
C THR A 26 3.22 -3.41 -5.32
N ILE A 27 4.08 -3.25 -6.32
CA ILE A 27 3.74 -2.82 -7.68
C ILE A 27 3.80 -4.07 -8.57
N ALA A 28 2.66 -4.49 -9.09
CA ALA A 28 2.55 -5.62 -10.01
C ALA A 28 2.17 -5.11 -11.41
N ALA A 29 2.90 -5.56 -12.43
CA ALA A 29 2.66 -5.18 -13.82
C ALA A 29 2.88 -6.37 -14.77
N SER A 30 2.27 -6.32 -15.94
CA SER A 30 2.57 -7.24 -17.04
C SER A 30 3.00 -6.42 -18.25
N VAL A 31 4.23 -6.60 -18.70
CA VAL A 31 4.77 -5.89 -19.86
C VAL A 31 5.27 -6.91 -20.88
N GLY A 32 4.75 -6.83 -22.10
CA GLY A 32 5.08 -7.80 -23.17
C GLY A 32 4.73 -9.26 -22.80
N GLY A 33 3.68 -9.46 -21.97
CA GLY A 33 3.26 -10.77 -21.49
C GLY A 33 4.10 -11.35 -20.33
N ARG A 34 5.14 -10.64 -19.89
CA ARG A 34 5.96 -11.03 -18.73
C ARG A 34 5.45 -10.34 -17.47
N PRO A 35 5.21 -11.08 -16.37
CA PRO A 35 4.88 -10.50 -15.09
C PRO A 35 6.12 -9.88 -14.41
N PHE A 36 5.91 -8.75 -13.73
CA PHE A 36 6.90 -8.05 -12.93
C PHE A 36 6.30 -7.74 -11.57
N VAL A 37 7.13 -7.81 -10.53
CA VAL A 37 6.80 -7.37 -9.18
C VAL A 37 7.95 -6.51 -8.67
N ALA A 38 7.61 -5.35 -8.12
CA ALA A 38 8.54 -4.47 -7.42
C ALA A 38 7.91 -4.03 -6.10
N GLN A 39 8.74 -3.61 -5.15
CA GLN A 39 8.30 -2.98 -3.90
C GLN A 39 8.90 -1.59 -3.80
N SER A 40 8.09 -0.63 -3.41
CA SER A 40 8.50 0.76 -3.25
C SER A 40 7.59 1.47 -2.26
N PRO A 41 8.10 2.44 -1.51
CA PRO A 41 7.23 3.38 -0.83
C PRO A 41 6.54 4.29 -1.84
N VAL A 42 5.34 4.75 -1.48
CA VAL A 42 4.55 5.69 -2.30
C VAL A 42 4.19 6.96 -1.54
N VAL A 43 4.04 8.05 -2.27
CA VAL A 43 3.37 9.27 -1.83
C VAL A 43 2.11 9.45 -2.66
N ILE A 44 0.97 9.66 -2.00
CA ILE A 44 -0.28 9.94 -2.69
C ILE A 44 -0.29 11.42 -3.11
N ARG A 45 -0.50 11.66 -4.41
CA ARG A 45 -0.73 12.99 -4.98
C ARG A 45 -2.21 13.21 -5.24
N ASP A 46 -2.66 14.44 -5.06
CA ASP A 46 -3.92 14.94 -5.58
C ASP A 46 -3.61 15.90 -6.74
N LEU A 47 -4.03 15.52 -7.93
CA LEU A 47 -3.83 16.26 -9.17
C LEU A 47 -5.20 16.75 -9.65
N ASP A 48 -5.69 17.85 -9.06
CA ASP A 48 -7.01 18.42 -9.38
C ASP A 48 -8.17 17.43 -9.18
N GLY A 49 -8.08 16.61 -8.09
CA GLY A 49 -9.07 15.58 -7.75
C GLY A 49 -8.75 14.18 -8.32
N GLU A 50 -7.76 14.06 -9.18
CA GLU A 50 -7.23 12.77 -9.62
C GLU A 50 -6.14 12.30 -8.65
N VAL A 51 -6.34 11.11 -8.09
CA VAL A 51 -5.35 10.54 -7.18
C VAL A 51 -4.29 9.77 -7.95
N ALA A 52 -3.04 10.02 -7.58
CA ALA A 52 -1.91 9.40 -8.23
C ALA A 52 -0.82 9.03 -7.20
N PRO A 53 -0.58 7.74 -6.89
CA PRO A 53 0.60 7.30 -6.16
C PRO A 53 1.87 7.53 -6.97
N ASP A 54 2.80 8.31 -6.41
CA ASP A 54 4.17 8.45 -6.91
C ASP A 54 5.07 7.45 -6.20
N PHE A 55 5.99 6.84 -6.94
CA PHE A 55 6.96 5.86 -6.44
C PHE A 55 8.31 6.01 -7.15
N HIS A 56 9.34 5.34 -6.63
CA HIS A 56 10.63 5.25 -7.33
C HIS A 56 11.17 3.83 -7.33
N LEU A 57 11.91 3.50 -8.36
CA LEU A 57 12.59 2.21 -8.50
C LEU A 57 14.08 2.42 -8.76
N SER A 58 14.91 1.51 -8.27
CA SER A 58 16.31 1.44 -8.70
C SER A 58 16.40 1.24 -10.21
N ARG A 59 17.36 1.85 -10.88
CA ARG A 59 17.62 1.60 -12.31
C ARG A 59 17.99 0.16 -12.62
N GLY A 60 18.47 -0.60 -11.62
CA GLY A 60 18.70 -2.03 -11.72
C GLY A 60 17.44 -2.90 -11.60
N ASN A 61 16.28 -2.32 -11.24
CA ASN A 61 15.03 -3.07 -11.19
C ASN A 61 14.55 -3.40 -12.61
N ALA A 62 14.10 -4.64 -12.82
CA ALA A 62 13.70 -5.13 -14.14
C ALA A 62 12.48 -4.38 -14.74
N LEU A 63 11.67 -3.72 -13.92
CA LEU A 63 10.52 -2.92 -14.37
C LEU A 63 10.94 -1.51 -14.82
N THR A 64 12.04 -0.97 -14.31
CA THR A 64 12.48 0.41 -14.57
C THR A 64 12.65 0.76 -16.05
N PRO A 65 13.23 -0.09 -16.92
CA PRO A 65 13.35 0.22 -18.35
C PRO A 65 12.00 0.47 -19.06
N HIS A 66 10.91 -0.04 -18.50
CA HIS A 66 9.57 0.10 -19.07
C HIS A 66 8.88 1.42 -18.67
N LEU A 67 9.38 2.14 -17.66
CA LEU A 67 8.79 3.40 -17.20
C LEU A 67 8.72 4.46 -18.33
N THR A 68 9.72 4.55 -19.18
CA THR A 68 9.76 5.52 -20.30
C THR A 68 8.63 5.35 -21.30
N GLN A 69 8.17 4.13 -21.52
CA GLN A 69 7.08 3.83 -22.45
C GLN A 69 5.70 3.81 -21.76
N GLY A 70 5.71 3.82 -20.43
CA GLY A 70 4.51 3.60 -19.62
C GLY A 70 4.03 2.14 -19.67
N PHE A 71 3.25 1.77 -18.70
CA PHE A 71 2.62 0.44 -18.61
C PHE A 71 1.41 0.50 -17.68
N ARG A 72 0.59 -0.54 -17.70
CA ARG A 72 -0.46 -0.71 -16.69
C ARG A 72 0.08 -1.47 -15.49
N ALA A 73 -0.33 -1.04 -14.28
CA ALA A 73 0.07 -1.67 -13.04
C ALA A 73 -1.07 -1.71 -12.02
N VAL A 74 -0.90 -2.58 -11.04
CA VAL A 74 -1.63 -2.57 -9.78
C VAL A 74 -0.63 -2.22 -8.68
N VAL A 75 -0.94 -1.20 -7.92
CA VAL A 75 -0.30 -0.88 -6.63
C VAL A 75 -1.15 -1.52 -5.54
N LEU A 76 -0.57 -2.45 -4.80
CA LEU A 76 -1.20 -3.18 -3.71
C LEU A 76 -0.61 -2.74 -2.37
N ALA A 77 -1.41 -2.07 -1.55
CA ALA A 77 -1.13 -1.85 -0.13
C ALA A 77 -1.74 -2.99 0.68
N THR A 78 -0.96 -3.59 1.57
CA THR A 78 -1.41 -4.63 2.50
C THR A 78 -1.22 -4.14 3.92
N GLY A 79 -2.23 -4.35 4.73
CA GLY A 79 -2.19 -4.08 6.16
C GLY A 79 -2.05 -5.37 6.96
N GLU A 80 -2.66 -5.36 8.13
CA GLU A 80 -2.65 -6.48 9.06
C GLU A 80 -3.41 -7.67 8.47
N ASP A 81 -2.92 -8.87 8.75
CA ASP A 81 -3.59 -10.12 8.45
C ASP A 81 -3.46 -11.11 9.61
N ALA A 82 -4.38 -12.05 9.73
CA ALA A 82 -4.33 -13.11 10.73
C ALA A 82 -5.09 -14.36 10.28
N TYR A 83 -4.55 -15.52 10.60
CA TYR A 83 -5.27 -16.78 10.56
C TYR A 83 -6.32 -16.81 11.66
N ILE A 84 -7.54 -17.27 11.33
CA ILE A 84 -8.65 -17.41 12.24
C ILE A 84 -8.96 -18.91 12.41
N SER A 85 -8.73 -19.42 13.62
CA SER A 85 -9.05 -20.80 13.95
C SER A 85 -10.57 -20.97 14.11
N PRO A 86 -11.15 -22.05 13.56
CA PRO A 86 -12.56 -22.38 13.81
C PRO A 86 -12.87 -22.70 15.28
N ASP A 87 -11.86 -23.09 16.07
CA ASP A 87 -12.02 -23.37 17.51
C ASP A 87 -12.36 -22.13 18.34
N TRP A 88 -12.22 -20.94 17.77
CA TRP A 88 -12.56 -19.67 18.44
C TRP A 88 -14.02 -19.24 18.22
N TYR A 89 -14.75 -19.92 17.32
CA TYR A 89 -16.16 -19.65 17.08
C TYR A 89 -17.03 -20.38 18.11
N GLU A 90 -18.17 -19.77 18.43
CA GLU A 90 -19.20 -20.43 19.25
C GLU A 90 -20.06 -21.38 18.40
N SER A 91 -20.23 -21.06 17.11
CA SER A 91 -21.00 -21.88 16.17
C SER A 91 -20.22 -23.14 15.77
N ALA A 92 -20.92 -24.27 15.66
CA ALA A 92 -20.37 -25.52 15.12
C ALA A 92 -20.16 -25.45 13.60
N ASP A 93 -19.44 -26.44 13.05
CA ASP A 93 -19.24 -26.65 11.60
C ASP A 93 -18.61 -25.46 10.86
N GLN A 94 -17.65 -24.81 11.51
CA GLN A 94 -16.89 -23.72 10.93
C GLN A 94 -15.59 -24.21 10.29
N VAL A 95 -15.05 -23.40 9.36
CA VAL A 95 -13.79 -23.65 8.69
C VAL A 95 -12.76 -22.56 8.99
N PRO A 96 -11.46 -22.89 8.95
CA PRO A 96 -10.43 -21.88 9.12
C PRO A 96 -10.47 -20.86 7.98
N THR A 97 -10.03 -19.64 8.29
CA THR A 97 -9.94 -18.56 7.31
C THR A 97 -8.82 -17.58 7.64
N TRP A 98 -8.62 -16.59 6.77
CA TRP A 98 -7.79 -15.44 7.04
C TRP A 98 -8.66 -14.19 7.09
N ASN A 99 -8.41 -13.35 8.09
CA ASN A 99 -8.82 -11.95 8.09
C ASN A 99 -7.65 -11.09 7.65
N TYR A 100 -7.92 -10.04 6.87
CA TYR A 100 -6.88 -9.17 6.32
C TYR A 100 -7.48 -7.86 5.81
N ARG A 101 -6.61 -6.87 5.62
CA ARG A 101 -6.96 -5.64 4.91
C ARG A 101 -6.00 -5.43 3.74
N SER A 102 -6.55 -5.06 2.60
CA SER A 102 -5.75 -4.68 1.42
C SER A 102 -6.49 -3.66 0.57
N VAL A 103 -5.72 -2.81 -0.12
CA VAL A 103 -6.23 -1.84 -1.10
C VAL A 103 -5.43 -1.98 -2.39
N GLU A 104 -6.16 -2.06 -3.50
CA GLU A 104 -5.63 -2.12 -4.86
C GLU A 104 -5.95 -0.82 -5.59
N ALA A 105 -4.91 -0.16 -6.09
CA ALA A 105 -5.03 0.94 -7.05
C ALA A 105 -4.50 0.48 -8.40
N GLU A 106 -5.36 0.42 -9.41
CA GLU A 106 -5.00 0.02 -10.77
C GLU A 106 -5.07 1.21 -11.71
N GLY A 107 -4.13 1.28 -12.65
CA GLY A 107 -4.12 2.33 -13.65
C GLY A 107 -2.91 2.29 -14.57
N SER A 108 -2.71 3.40 -15.28
CA SER A 108 -1.58 3.62 -16.16
C SER A 108 -0.43 4.30 -15.43
N VAL A 109 0.79 3.85 -15.70
CA VAL A 109 2.01 4.41 -15.12
C VAL A 109 2.72 5.26 -16.15
N ALA A 110 3.16 6.47 -15.74
CA ALA A 110 4.04 7.33 -16.52
C ALA A 110 5.32 7.66 -15.72
N PRO A 111 6.43 7.99 -16.38
CA PRO A 111 7.66 8.40 -15.69
C PRO A 111 7.50 9.78 -15.04
N LEU A 112 8.12 9.97 -13.87
CA LEU A 112 8.35 11.29 -13.29
C LEU A 112 9.56 11.95 -13.96
N ASN A 113 9.53 13.28 -14.09
CA ASN A 113 10.71 14.06 -14.37
C ASN A 113 11.59 14.22 -13.11
N ASP A 114 12.78 14.83 -13.27
CA ASP A 114 13.74 14.94 -12.17
C ASP A 114 13.21 15.81 -11.00
N ASP A 115 12.50 16.89 -11.29
CA ASP A 115 11.93 17.77 -10.25
C ASP A 115 10.84 17.06 -9.46
N GLU A 116 9.97 16.31 -10.14
CA GLU A 116 8.93 15.49 -9.52
C GLU A 116 9.53 14.36 -8.67
N LEU A 117 10.60 13.73 -9.16
CA LEU A 117 11.32 12.69 -8.41
C LEU A 117 11.98 13.26 -7.14
N ILE A 118 12.58 14.47 -7.24
CA ILE A 118 13.15 15.16 -6.07
C ILE A 118 12.05 15.48 -5.05
N ALA A 119 10.92 16.01 -5.49
CA ALA A 119 9.78 16.31 -4.63
C ALA A 119 9.23 15.03 -3.96
N LEU A 120 9.14 13.93 -4.70
CA LEU A 120 8.75 12.63 -4.13
C LEU A 120 9.68 12.20 -2.99
N LEU A 121 11.00 12.30 -3.17
CA LEU A 121 11.98 11.88 -2.15
C LEU A 121 11.95 12.77 -0.92
N ASP A 122 11.76 14.08 -1.10
CA ASP A 122 11.63 15.01 0.02
C ASP A 122 10.36 14.73 0.82
N ASP A 123 9.22 14.50 0.15
CA ASP A 123 7.95 14.22 0.81
C ASP A 123 7.94 12.84 1.51
N LEU A 124 8.49 11.81 0.88
CA LEU A 124 8.69 10.51 1.53
C LEU A 124 9.51 10.64 2.81
N SER A 125 10.62 11.37 2.74
CA SER A 125 11.46 11.59 3.90
C SER A 125 10.73 12.36 4.98
N ALA A 126 9.99 13.42 4.63
CA ALA A 126 9.22 14.21 5.59
C ALA A 126 8.11 13.38 6.27
N GLN A 127 7.37 12.58 5.52
CA GLN A 127 6.30 11.73 6.05
C GLN A 127 6.82 10.68 7.02
N GLU A 128 7.88 9.96 6.64
CA GLU A 128 8.43 8.91 7.49
C GLU A 128 9.18 9.46 8.71
N GLU A 129 9.89 10.56 8.56
CA GLU A 129 10.56 11.24 9.68
C GLU A 129 9.56 11.82 10.69
N ALA A 130 8.37 12.25 10.25
CA ALA A 130 7.31 12.71 11.15
C ALA A 130 6.82 11.58 12.08
N ARG A 131 6.84 10.32 11.63
CA ARG A 131 6.47 9.15 12.44
C ARG A 131 7.50 8.84 13.54
N LEU A 132 8.70 9.38 13.41
CA LEU A 132 9.82 9.14 14.33
C LEU A 132 10.01 10.25 15.37
N LEU A 133 9.07 11.21 15.47
CA LEU A 133 9.13 12.24 16.52
C LEU A 133 9.11 11.60 17.92
N PRO A 134 9.84 12.16 18.92
CA PRO A 134 10.49 13.48 18.93
C PRO A 134 11.93 13.51 18.38
N LYS A 135 12.42 12.47 17.68
CA LYS A 135 13.71 12.51 16.99
C LYS A 135 13.75 13.72 16.04
N LYS A 136 14.89 14.46 16.02
CA LYS A 136 15.10 15.53 15.04
C LYS A 136 15.00 14.94 13.62
N PRO A 137 14.11 15.40 12.76
CA PRO A 137 13.94 14.88 11.41
C PRO A 137 15.25 14.89 10.60
N TRP A 138 15.45 13.87 9.79
CA TRP A 138 16.49 13.87 8.77
C TRP A 138 16.01 14.68 7.57
N THR A 139 16.93 15.44 6.98
CA THR A 139 16.70 16.23 5.77
C THR A 139 17.91 16.08 4.86
N ARG A 140 17.74 16.24 3.56
CA ARG A 140 18.83 16.02 2.58
C ARG A 140 19.99 17.03 2.68
N ASP A 141 19.80 18.19 3.30
CA ASP A 141 20.84 19.16 3.57
C ASP A 141 21.93 18.65 4.53
N LYS A 142 21.67 17.52 5.23
CA LYS A 142 22.66 16.78 6.02
C LYS A 142 23.61 15.93 5.18
N MET A 143 23.34 15.80 3.88
CA MET A 143 24.21 15.05 2.97
C MET A 143 25.41 15.88 2.53
N GLN A 144 26.51 15.21 2.21
CA GLN A 144 27.65 15.85 1.59
C GLN A 144 27.28 16.39 0.19
N ALA A 145 27.89 17.51 -0.20
CA ALA A 145 27.68 18.12 -1.50
C ALA A 145 27.90 17.10 -2.65
N GLY A 146 26.99 17.08 -3.61
CA GLY A 146 27.02 16.18 -4.78
C GLY A 146 26.61 14.73 -4.49
N LYS A 147 26.40 14.35 -3.23
CA LYS A 147 26.01 12.98 -2.89
C LYS A 147 24.58 12.66 -3.31
N PHE A 148 23.65 13.61 -3.07
CA PHE A 148 22.25 13.47 -3.46
C PHE A 148 22.11 13.28 -4.97
N GLU A 149 22.72 14.13 -5.78
CA GLU A 149 22.69 14.08 -7.24
C GLU A 149 23.31 12.78 -7.77
N SER A 150 24.36 12.30 -7.11
CA SER A 150 24.95 11.00 -7.45
C SER A 150 23.98 9.84 -7.23
N MET A 151 23.24 9.86 -6.13
CA MET A 151 22.28 8.81 -5.80
C MET A 151 21.02 8.91 -6.64
N LEU A 152 20.57 10.13 -6.96
CA LEU A 152 19.42 10.38 -7.83
C LEU A 152 19.57 9.69 -9.19
N ARG A 153 20.79 9.69 -9.77
CA ARG A 153 21.08 8.99 -11.02
C ARG A 153 20.89 7.46 -10.96
N GLY A 154 20.83 6.88 -9.76
CA GLY A 154 20.63 5.44 -9.54
C GLY A 154 19.18 4.99 -9.52
N ILE A 155 18.23 5.93 -9.59
CA ILE A 155 16.79 5.64 -9.49
C ILE A 155 16.00 6.29 -10.63
N GLN A 156 14.74 5.90 -10.77
CA GLN A 156 13.76 6.53 -11.67
C GLN A 156 12.39 6.53 -11.00
N GLY A 157 11.68 7.65 -11.11
CA GLY A 157 10.34 7.82 -10.58
C GLY A 157 9.25 7.36 -11.55
N GLY A 158 8.12 6.93 -11.01
CA GLY A 158 6.90 6.61 -11.73
C GLY A 158 5.69 7.15 -10.99
N ARG A 159 4.64 7.51 -11.72
CA ARG A 159 3.31 7.92 -11.23
C ARG A 159 2.27 6.98 -11.77
N LEU A 160 1.44 6.44 -10.89
CA LEU A 160 0.26 5.67 -11.28
C LEU A 160 -0.96 6.61 -11.33
N PHE A 161 -1.57 6.79 -12.48
CA PHE A 161 -2.87 7.45 -12.62
C PHE A 161 -3.97 6.43 -12.31
N VAL A 162 -4.68 6.63 -11.19
CA VAL A 162 -5.62 5.65 -10.66
C VAL A 162 -6.93 5.68 -11.45
N GLU A 163 -7.23 4.58 -12.13
CA GLU A 163 -8.47 4.36 -12.87
C GLU A 163 -9.47 3.52 -12.04
N ARG A 164 -8.96 2.61 -11.19
CA ARG A 164 -9.76 1.76 -10.31
C ARG A 164 -9.11 1.69 -8.93
N LEU A 165 -9.91 1.93 -7.89
CA LEU A 165 -9.49 1.85 -6.49
C LEU A 165 -10.46 0.94 -5.76
N GLU A 166 -9.96 -0.14 -5.15
CA GLU A 166 -10.77 -1.13 -4.46
C GLU A 166 -10.12 -1.56 -3.14
N GLY A 167 -10.94 -1.71 -2.10
CA GLY A 167 -10.51 -2.20 -0.78
C GLY A 167 -11.20 -3.49 -0.40
N THR A 168 -10.45 -4.39 0.25
CA THR A 168 -10.97 -5.56 0.95
C THR A 168 -10.56 -5.49 2.40
N PHE A 169 -11.54 -5.30 3.29
CA PHE A 169 -11.35 -5.37 4.73
C PHE A 169 -12.18 -6.55 5.25
N LYS A 170 -11.58 -7.73 5.26
CA LYS A 170 -12.22 -8.95 5.75
C LYS A 170 -11.89 -9.13 7.23
N LEU A 171 -12.88 -8.87 8.08
CA LEU A 171 -12.75 -8.82 9.54
C LEU A 171 -13.80 -9.68 10.24
N SER A 172 -14.28 -10.74 9.59
CA SER A 172 -15.36 -11.63 10.06
C SER A 172 -16.72 -10.93 10.22
N GLN A 173 -16.95 -9.78 9.57
CA GLN A 173 -18.23 -9.06 9.58
C GLN A 173 -19.39 -9.84 8.92
N ASN A 174 -19.09 -10.97 8.30
CA ASN A 174 -20.07 -11.91 7.75
C ASN A 174 -20.52 -12.96 8.77
N LYS A 175 -19.95 -12.99 9.98
CA LYS A 175 -20.25 -13.90 11.07
C LYS A 175 -21.22 -13.27 12.08
N ALA A 176 -21.85 -14.09 12.91
CA ALA A 176 -22.55 -13.60 14.08
C ALA A 176 -21.57 -12.91 15.04
N ASP A 177 -22.05 -11.92 15.81
CA ASP A 177 -21.20 -11.18 16.75
C ASP A 177 -20.49 -12.08 17.76
N ALA A 178 -21.16 -13.11 18.25
CA ALA A 178 -20.55 -14.08 19.18
C ALA A 178 -19.33 -14.77 18.56
N ASP A 179 -19.42 -15.23 17.32
CA ASP A 179 -18.31 -15.83 16.58
C ASP A 179 -17.19 -14.82 16.31
N ARG A 180 -17.55 -13.62 15.83
CA ARG A 180 -16.59 -12.55 15.53
C ARG A 180 -15.81 -12.15 16.78
N LEU A 181 -16.50 -11.95 17.89
CA LEU A 181 -15.89 -11.57 19.16
C LEU A 181 -15.11 -12.73 19.80
N GLY A 182 -15.58 -13.98 19.66
CA GLY A 182 -14.85 -15.18 20.06
C GLY A 182 -13.51 -15.28 19.33
N ALA A 183 -13.51 -15.10 18.02
CA ALA A 183 -12.29 -15.08 17.21
C ALA A 183 -11.35 -13.91 17.58
N ALA A 184 -11.89 -12.72 17.82
CA ALA A 184 -11.11 -11.57 18.28
C ALA A 184 -10.47 -11.82 19.66
N LYS A 185 -11.18 -12.52 20.56
CA LYS A 185 -10.63 -12.94 21.85
C LYS A 185 -9.51 -13.97 21.70
N GLY A 186 -9.68 -14.93 20.78
CA GLY A 186 -8.68 -15.95 20.47
C GLY A 186 -7.39 -15.38 19.90
N LEU A 187 -7.45 -14.28 19.15
CA LEU A 187 -6.29 -13.54 18.62
C LEU A 187 -5.54 -12.73 19.71
N GLY A 188 -6.16 -12.45 20.85
CA GLY A 188 -5.55 -11.68 21.94
C GLY A 188 -5.24 -10.23 21.54
N ASP A 189 -3.97 -9.84 21.65
CA ASP A 189 -3.49 -8.45 21.37
C ASP A 189 -3.10 -8.23 19.90
N HIS A 190 -3.46 -9.15 19.01
CA HIS A 190 -3.15 -8.98 17.58
C HIS A 190 -3.92 -7.79 16.99
N PRO A 191 -3.32 -6.93 16.13
CA PRO A 191 -4.00 -5.75 15.58
C PRO A 191 -5.34 -6.05 14.87
N ILE A 192 -5.45 -7.19 14.18
CA ILE A 192 -6.71 -7.65 13.57
C ILE A 192 -7.81 -7.83 14.62
N ALA A 193 -7.48 -8.25 15.85
CA ALA A 193 -8.48 -8.44 16.91
C ALA A 193 -9.15 -7.12 17.31
N GLU A 194 -8.40 -6.02 17.35
CA GLU A 194 -8.94 -4.69 17.62
C GLU A 194 -9.91 -4.26 16.51
N LEU A 195 -9.50 -4.43 15.25
CA LEU A 195 -10.34 -4.13 14.09
C LEU A 195 -11.62 -4.99 14.00
N MET A 196 -11.60 -6.20 14.55
CA MET A 196 -12.78 -7.07 14.60
C MET A 196 -13.76 -6.67 15.68
N ARG A 197 -13.37 -5.89 16.70
CA ARG A 197 -14.23 -5.43 17.80
C ARG A 197 -15.03 -4.17 17.46
N THR A 198 -14.60 -3.41 16.46
CA THR A 198 -15.29 -2.23 15.93
C THR A 198 -16.32 -2.63 14.87
#